data_80b1ed21f93e916194e50bb5d24fbda0
#
_entry.id   80b1ed21f93e916194e50bb5d24fbda0
#
_cell.length_a   1.000
_cell.length_b   1.000
_cell.length_c   1.000
_cell.angle_alpha   90.00
_cell.angle_beta   90.00
_cell.angle_gamma   90.00
#
_symmetry.space_group_name_H-M   'P 1'
#
loop_
_entity.id
_entity.type
_entity.pdbx_description
1 polymer ?
#
loop_
_entity_poly.entity_id
_entity_poly.type
_entity_poly.pdbx_seq_one_letter_code
_entity_poly.pdbx_strand_id
1 'polypeptide(L)'
;MADQDRDRLLHHSYDGIQEYDNPMPRWWVTIFWLTIVFAILYALNVPGIGTGKGRIADYEADMAAAELARQQMGPAGAPTAEDLAALAAQPAVIAEGKQVFVTYCAACHREDGGGLIGPNLTDDSWIHGGTLPEIHRTIDEGVLAKGMPNWGKVLRPEQVNAATAYVHSISGTNPPNPRPPEGTRITP
;
A
#
# COMPACT_ATOMS: atom_id res chain seq x y z
N MET A 1 43.52 -24.70 37.04
CA MET A 1 44.37 -24.05 36.03
C MET A 1 43.58 -23.22 35.00
N ALA A 2 42.42 -22.65 35.34
CA ALA A 2 41.59 -21.91 34.39
C ALA A 2 41.33 -20.43 34.73
N ASP A 3 41.98 -19.91 35.77
CA ASP A 3 41.65 -18.56 36.27
C ASP A 3 42.77 -17.51 36.12
N GLN A 4 43.96 -17.92 35.71
CA GLN A 4 45.11 -16.99 35.57
C GLN A 4 45.23 -16.32 34.19
N ASP A 5 44.44 -16.75 33.23
CA ASP A 5 44.47 -16.19 31.85
C ASP A 5 43.40 -15.12 31.57
N ARG A 6 42.51 -14.88 32.56
CA ARG A 6 41.34 -13.99 32.35
C ARG A 6 41.65 -12.51 32.44
N ASP A 7 42.79 -12.13 33.02
CA ASP A 7 43.15 -10.72 33.23
C ASP A 7 44.37 -10.29 32.42
N ARG A 8 44.65 -10.97 31.32
CA ARG A 8 45.74 -10.60 30.44
C ARG A 8 45.39 -9.39 29.59
N LEU A 9 46.06 -8.28 29.79
CA LEU A 9 45.92 -7.11 28.93
C LEU A 9 46.54 -7.37 27.56
N LEU A 10 45.85 -6.97 26.50
CA LEU A 10 46.40 -6.93 25.18
C LEU A 10 47.50 -5.84 25.08
N HIS A 11 48.50 -6.05 24.22
CA HIS A 11 49.67 -5.18 24.09
C HIS A 11 49.41 -3.87 23.32
N HIS A 12 48.19 -3.68 22.81
CA HIS A 12 47.76 -2.48 22.09
C HIS A 12 46.83 -1.62 22.95
N SER A 13 46.79 -0.34 22.65
CA SER A 13 45.94 0.63 23.32
C SER A 13 45.30 1.52 22.24
N TYR A 14 44.00 1.77 22.35
CA TYR A 14 43.25 2.71 21.52
C TYR A 14 42.84 3.89 22.40
N ASP A 15 43.34 5.09 22.08
CA ASP A 15 43.06 6.32 22.85
C ASP A 15 43.31 6.21 24.37
N GLY A 16 44.33 5.42 24.74
CA GLY A 16 44.68 5.20 26.15
C GLY A 16 43.87 4.10 26.85
N ILE A 17 42.94 3.44 26.16
CA ILE A 17 42.13 2.33 26.67
C ILE A 17 42.78 1.02 26.25
N GLN A 18 43.06 0.16 27.23
CA GLN A 18 43.56 -1.19 27.03
C GLN A 18 42.43 -2.21 27.23
N GLU A 19 42.48 -3.26 26.45
CA GLU A 19 41.48 -4.34 26.50
C GLU A 19 42.06 -5.59 27.13
N TYR A 20 41.21 -6.38 27.80
CA TYR A 20 41.55 -7.67 28.31
C TYR A 20 41.36 -8.76 27.25
N ASP A 21 42.29 -9.71 27.20
CA ASP A 21 42.19 -10.89 26.31
C ASP A 21 41.27 -11.94 26.96
N ASN A 22 39.99 -11.62 27.02
CA ASN A 22 38.99 -12.52 27.60
C ASN A 22 38.38 -13.41 26.51
N PRO A 23 38.39 -14.73 26.70
CA PRO A 23 37.75 -15.66 25.78
C PRO A 23 36.23 -15.40 25.72
N MET A 24 35.66 -15.46 24.56
CA MET A 24 34.21 -15.31 24.37
C MET A 24 33.44 -16.37 25.20
N PRO A 25 32.33 -16.00 25.82
CA PRO A 25 31.49 -16.93 26.55
C PRO A 25 31.06 -18.12 25.67
N ARG A 26 31.17 -19.34 26.21
CA ARG A 26 30.89 -20.58 25.47
C ARG A 26 29.48 -20.60 24.92
N TRP A 27 28.51 -20.10 25.68
CA TRP A 27 27.13 -20.02 25.23
C TRP A 27 26.99 -19.12 23.98
N TRP A 28 27.75 -18.01 23.91
CA TRP A 28 27.75 -17.10 22.79
C TRP A 28 28.33 -17.75 21.53
N VAL A 29 29.46 -18.41 21.67
CA VAL A 29 30.09 -19.17 20.56
C VAL A 29 29.18 -20.29 20.09
N THR A 30 28.47 -20.96 20.97
CA THR A 30 27.49 -21.99 20.62
C THR A 30 26.35 -21.40 19.77
N ILE A 31 25.75 -20.30 20.21
CA ILE A 31 24.69 -19.62 19.46
C ILE A 31 25.21 -19.18 18.09
N PHE A 32 26.41 -18.61 18.03
CA PHE A 32 27.02 -18.20 16.76
C PHE A 32 27.12 -19.37 15.77
N TRP A 33 27.61 -20.53 16.18
CA TRP A 33 27.67 -21.69 15.31
C TRP A 33 26.30 -22.26 14.95
N LEU A 34 25.35 -22.25 15.87
CA LEU A 34 23.97 -22.67 15.60
C LEU A 34 23.31 -21.79 14.55
N THR A 35 23.55 -20.46 14.57
CA THR A 35 23.01 -19.58 13.54
C THR A 35 23.61 -19.83 12.17
N ILE A 36 24.89 -20.18 12.09
CA ILE A 36 25.54 -20.54 10.82
C ILE A 36 24.94 -21.84 10.27
N VAL A 37 24.80 -22.87 11.12
CA VAL A 37 24.19 -24.14 10.72
C VAL A 37 22.75 -23.93 10.27
N PHE A 38 21.98 -23.13 11.04
CA PHE A 38 20.61 -22.77 10.67
C PHE A 38 20.55 -22.06 9.31
N ALA A 39 21.43 -21.08 9.08
CA ALA A 39 21.47 -20.34 7.83
C ALA A 39 21.76 -21.26 6.62
N ILE A 40 22.66 -22.23 6.78
CA ILE A 40 22.97 -23.22 5.73
C ILE A 40 21.74 -24.10 5.46
N LEU A 41 21.10 -24.64 6.50
CA LEU A 41 19.93 -25.50 6.37
C LEU A 41 18.75 -24.73 5.75
N TYR A 42 18.58 -23.47 6.14
CA TYR A 42 17.57 -22.58 5.56
C TYR A 42 17.82 -22.30 4.07
N ALA A 43 19.08 -21.99 3.70
CA ALA A 43 19.47 -21.71 2.32
C ALA A 43 19.32 -22.97 1.42
N LEU A 44 19.59 -24.16 1.97
CA LEU A 44 19.39 -25.43 1.28
C LEU A 44 17.92 -25.88 1.24
N ASN A 45 17.03 -25.08 1.83
CA ASN A 45 15.59 -25.33 1.86
C ASN A 45 15.22 -26.71 2.44
N VAL A 46 15.87 -27.06 3.54
CA VAL A 46 15.62 -28.36 4.21
C VAL A 46 14.18 -28.38 4.74
N PRO A 47 13.40 -29.47 4.49
CA PRO A 47 12.02 -29.58 4.94
C PRO A 47 11.86 -29.32 6.44
N GLY A 48 10.93 -28.41 6.81
CA GLY A 48 10.66 -28.00 8.18
C GLY A 48 11.55 -26.86 8.72
N ILE A 49 12.59 -26.44 7.97
CA ILE A 49 13.47 -25.32 8.34
C ILE A 49 13.40 -24.22 7.28
N GLY A 50 13.43 -24.58 6.00
CA GLY A 50 13.26 -23.65 4.88
C GLY A 50 11.79 -23.30 4.62
N THR A 51 11.55 -22.18 3.94
CA THR A 51 10.21 -21.66 3.60
C THR A 51 9.62 -22.30 2.35
N GLY A 52 10.08 -23.47 1.87
CA GLY A 52 9.60 -24.10 0.65
C GLY A 52 10.23 -23.51 -0.61
N LYS A 53 9.43 -22.93 -1.50
CA LYS A 53 9.90 -22.40 -2.80
C LYS A 53 10.64 -21.06 -2.68
N GLY A 54 10.67 -20.48 -1.49
CA GLY A 54 11.24 -19.15 -1.22
C GLY A 54 10.19 -18.03 -1.28
N ARG A 55 10.47 -16.92 -0.58
CA ARG A 55 9.51 -15.82 -0.39
C ARG A 55 8.99 -15.21 -1.70
N ILE A 56 9.82 -15.16 -2.74
CA ILE A 56 9.40 -14.62 -4.05
C ILE A 56 8.38 -15.57 -4.70
N ALA A 57 8.66 -16.86 -4.73
CA ALA A 57 7.76 -17.86 -5.32
C ALA A 57 6.47 -18.02 -4.52
N ASP A 58 6.52 -17.86 -3.19
CA ASP A 58 5.32 -17.86 -2.35
C ASP A 58 4.47 -16.61 -2.64
N TYR A 59 5.09 -15.43 -2.75
CA TYR A 59 4.41 -14.21 -3.16
C TYR A 59 3.77 -14.32 -4.55
N GLU A 60 4.49 -14.87 -5.53
CA GLU A 60 3.96 -15.11 -6.88
C GLU A 60 2.77 -16.09 -6.87
N ALA A 61 2.85 -17.13 -6.05
CA ALA A 61 1.74 -18.07 -5.88
C ALA A 61 0.52 -17.43 -5.22
N ASP A 62 0.71 -16.62 -4.18
CA ASP A 62 -0.35 -15.87 -3.52
C ASP A 62 -1.00 -14.84 -4.45
N MET A 63 -0.20 -14.13 -5.25
CA MET A 63 -0.69 -13.19 -6.27
C MET A 63 -1.49 -13.91 -7.36
N ALA A 64 -1.00 -15.07 -7.84
CA ALA A 64 -1.72 -15.88 -8.81
C ALA A 64 -3.05 -16.42 -8.24
N ALA A 65 -3.03 -16.87 -6.98
CA ALA A 65 -4.24 -17.34 -6.29
C ALA A 65 -5.27 -16.20 -6.10
N ALA A 66 -4.81 -15.01 -5.72
CA ALA A 66 -5.66 -13.84 -5.60
C ALA A 66 -6.27 -13.41 -6.95
N GLU A 67 -5.49 -13.48 -8.03
CA GLU A 67 -5.98 -13.19 -9.38
C GLU A 67 -7.02 -14.23 -9.85
N LEU A 68 -6.77 -15.52 -9.61
CA LEU A 68 -7.74 -16.58 -9.88
C LEU A 68 -9.03 -16.41 -9.06
N ALA A 69 -8.92 -16.06 -7.78
CA ALA A 69 -10.07 -15.78 -6.94
C ALA A 69 -10.87 -14.58 -7.47
N ARG A 70 -10.20 -13.53 -7.93
CA ARG A 70 -10.82 -12.36 -8.57
C ARG A 70 -11.54 -12.75 -9.87
N GLN A 71 -10.95 -13.62 -10.69
CA GLN A 71 -11.58 -14.12 -11.92
C GLN A 71 -12.76 -15.06 -11.63
N GLN A 72 -12.70 -15.86 -10.57
CA GLN A 72 -13.77 -16.77 -10.16
C GLN A 72 -14.96 -16.07 -9.48
N MET A 73 -14.71 -14.91 -8.89
CA MET A 73 -15.82 -14.04 -8.42
C MET A 73 -16.64 -13.51 -9.60
N GLY A 74 -16.32 -13.94 -10.82
CA GLY A 74 -16.90 -13.53 -12.09
C GLY A 74 -16.41 -12.15 -12.47
N PRO A 75 -16.91 -11.57 -13.53
CA PRO A 75 -17.10 -10.15 -13.58
C PRO A 75 -18.27 -9.85 -12.61
N ALA A 76 -18.08 -9.90 -11.29
CA ALA A 76 -18.53 -8.85 -10.41
C ALA A 76 -17.87 -7.65 -11.10
N GLY A 77 -18.44 -7.45 -12.23
CA GLY A 77 -18.01 -6.63 -13.31
C GLY A 77 -17.83 -5.29 -12.69
N ALA A 78 -16.94 -4.52 -13.20
CA ALA A 78 -16.98 -3.10 -12.93
C ALA A 78 -18.47 -2.75 -12.80
N PRO A 79 -18.91 -2.18 -11.68
CA PRO A 79 -20.32 -1.99 -11.43
C PRO A 79 -20.93 -1.29 -12.62
N THR A 80 -22.13 -1.72 -13.04
CA THR A 80 -22.79 -1.06 -14.18
C THR A 80 -23.09 0.39 -13.84
N ALA A 81 -23.38 1.20 -14.83
CA ALA A 81 -23.77 2.60 -14.59
C ALA A 81 -25.00 2.69 -13.67
N GLU A 82 -25.91 1.74 -13.79
CA GLU A 82 -27.13 1.63 -12.96
C GLU A 82 -26.77 1.26 -11.50
N ASP A 83 -25.86 0.32 -11.30
CA ASP A 83 -25.39 -0.06 -9.96
C ASP A 83 -24.72 1.12 -9.26
N LEU A 84 -23.83 1.82 -9.96
CA LEU A 84 -23.16 3.02 -9.44
C LEU A 84 -24.15 4.15 -9.14
N ALA A 85 -25.15 4.35 -9.98
CA ALA A 85 -26.18 5.35 -9.77
C ALA A 85 -27.04 5.02 -8.55
N ALA A 86 -27.38 3.73 -8.37
CA ALA A 86 -28.13 3.26 -7.20
C ALA A 86 -27.31 3.44 -5.90
N LEU A 87 -25.98 3.22 -5.95
CA LEU A 87 -25.09 3.45 -4.81
C LEU A 87 -24.91 4.95 -4.52
N ALA A 88 -24.73 5.77 -5.55
CA ALA A 88 -24.58 7.22 -5.42
C ALA A 88 -25.86 7.92 -4.90
N ALA A 89 -27.01 7.28 -4.96
CA ALA A 89 -28.25 7.77 -4.38
C ALA A 89 -28.37 7.48 -2.87
N GLN A 90 -27.48 6.67 -2.28
CA GLN A 90 -27.55 6.25 -0.89
C GLN A 90 -26.68 7.14 0.02
N PRO A 91 -27.25 7.91 0.97
CA PRO A 91 -26.48 8.79 1.87
C PRO A 91 -25.44 8.05 2.71
N ALA A 92 -25.71 6.80 3.08
CA ALA A 92 -24.77 5.97 3.85
C ALA A 92 -23.52 5.63 3.04
N VAL A 93 -23.67 5.31 1.76
CA VAL A 93 -22.54 5.02 0.83
C VAL A 93 -21.71 6.29 0.60
N ILE A 94 -22.38 7.44 0.41
CA ILE A 94 -21.68 8.73 0.27
C ILE A 94 -20.88 9.05 1.54
N ALA A 95 -21.44 8.80 2.73
CA ALA A 95 -20.74 9.04 4.00
C ALA A 95 -19.53 8.11 4.19
N GLU A 96 -19.65 6.84 3.81
CA GLU A 96 -18.51 5.91 3.76
C GLU A 96 -17.46 6.38 2.75
N GLY A 97 -17.90 6.77 1.55
CA GLY A 97 -17.03 7.31 0.49
C GLY A 97 -16.25 8.54 0.93
N LYS A 98 -16.88 9.43 1.73
CA LYS A 98 -16.19 10.57 2.33
C LYS A 98 -15.05 10.12 3.26
N GLN A 99 -15.25 9.09 4.07
CA GLN A 99 -14.21 8.58 4.96
C GLN A 99 -13.03 7.99 4.18
N VAL A 100 -13.33 7.22 3.14
CA VAL A 100 -12.33 6.69 2.21
C VAL A 100 -11.57 7.84 1.55
N PHE A 101 -12.28 8.84 1.04
CA PHE A 101 -11.70 10.00 0.37
C PHE A 101 -10.75 10.79 1.28
N VAL A 102 -11.17 11.11 2.50
CA VAL A 102 -10.35 11.83 3.48
C VAL A 102 -9.08 11.04 3.82
N THR A 103 -9.19 9.73 3.91
CA THR A 103 -8.06 8.87 4.28
C THR A 103 -7.04 8.71 3.16
N TYR A 104 -7.47 8.56 1.92
CA TYR A 104 -6.61 8.13 0.81
C TYR A 104 -6.44 9.16 -0.31
N CYS A 105 -7.40 10.06 -0.50
CA CYS A 105 -7.46 10.96 -1.65
C CYS A 105 -7.16 12.42 -1.28
N ALA A 106 -7.52 12.83 -0.08
CA ALA A 106 -7.45 14.23 0.37
C ALA A 106 -6.03 14.81 0.34
N ALA A 107 -5.00 13.99 0.53
CA ALA A 107 -3.61 14.43 0.45
C ALA A 107 -3.25 15.07 -0.90
N CYS A 108 -3.89 14.62 -1.99
CA CYS A 108 -3.70 15.15 -3.33
C CYS A 108 -4.85 16.04 -3.80
N HIS A 109 -6.10 15.73 -3.39
CA HIS A 109 -7.29 16.43 -3.87
C HIS A 109 -7.91 17.41 -2.88
N ARG A 110 -7.30 17.59 -1.68
CA ARG A 110 -7.85 18.31 -0.52
C ARG A 110 -9.09 17.62 0.05
N GLU A 111 -9.41 17.87 1.30
CA GLU A 111 -10.58 17.29 1.97
C GLU A 111 -11.91 17.72 1.33
N ASP A 112 -11.95 18.92 0.76
CA ASP A 112 -13.10 19.49 0.09
C ASP A 112 -13.17 19.15 -1.42
N GLY A 113 -12.21 18.40 -1.94
CA GLY A 113 -12.14 18.02 -3.34
C GLY A 113 -11.66 19.12 -4.29
N GLY A 114 -11.33 20.32 -3.79
CA GLY A 114 -10.96 21.48 -4.61
C GLY A 114 -9.61 21.41 -5.31
N GLY A 115 -8.84 20.32 -5.11
CA GLY A 115 -7.55 20.08 -5.77
C GLY A 115 -6.36 20.73 -5.08
N LEU A 116 -5.22 20.04 -5.09
CA LEU A 116 -3.92 20.52 -4.58
C LEU A 116 -2.82 20.08 -5.54
N ILE A 117 -2.29 18.84 -5.38
CA ILE A 117 -1.40 18.19 -6.34
C ILE A 117 -2.25 17.59 -7.47
N GLY A 118 -3.33 16.91 -7.09
CA GLY A 118 -4.35 16.40 -7.99
C GLY A 118 -5.30 17.50 -8.48
N PRO A 119 -6.06 17.24 -9.54
CA PRO A 119 -7.02 18.19 -10.09
C PRO A 119 -8.18 18.47 -9.13
N ASN A 120 -8.90 19.57 -9.42
CA ASN A 120 -10.18 19.87 -8.82
C ASN A 120 -11.21 18.81 -9.23
N LEU A 121 -11.96 18.27 -8.25
CA LEU A 121 -12.99 17.26 -8.46
C LEU A 121 -14.40 17.83 -8.24
N THR A 122 -14.49 19.15 -8.01
CA THR A 122 -15.75 19.81 -7.65
C THR A 122 -16.31 20.65 -8.79
N ASP A 123 -15.56 20.86 -9.84
CA ASP A 123 -16.02 21.61 -11.02
C ASP A 123 -16.65 20.67 -12.08
N ASP A 124 -17.00 21.23 -13.23
CA ASP A 124 -17.62 20.53 -14.36
C ASP A 124 -16.60 20.07 -15.42
N SER A 125 -15.31 20.15 -15.13
CA SER A 125 -14.23 19.87 -16.10
C SER A 125 -13.44 18.62 -15.68
N TRP A 126 -13.39 17.64 -16.58
CA TRP A 126 -12.85 16.33 -16.29
C TRP A 126 -11.76 15.94 -17.29
N ILE A 127 -10.62 15.45 -16.79
CA ILE A 127 -9.49 14.99 -17.60
C ILE A 127 -9.77 13.58 -18.15
N HIS A 128 -10.37 12.72 -17.32
CA HIS A 128 -10.56 11.30 -17.63
C HIS A 128 -12.03 10.87 -17.73
N GLY A 129 -12.94 11.85 -17.89
CA GLY A 129 -14.39 11.65 -17.89
C GLY A 129 -15.00 11.82 -16.49
N GLY A 130 -16.24 12.31 -16.46
CA GLY A 130 -16.97 12.69 -15.23
C GLY A 130 -18.25 11.89 -15.00
N THR A 131 -18.55 10.89 -15.83
CA THR A 131 -19.65 9.95 -15.57
C THR A 131 -19.25 8.98 -14.44
N LEU A 132 -20.23 8.45 -13.73
CA LEU A 132 -19.97 7.49 -12.64
C LEU A 132 -19.04 6.33 -13.07
N PRO A 133 -19.24 5.65 -14.21
CA PRO A 133 -18.33 4.61 -14.68
C PRO A 133 -16.91 5.10 -14.98
N GLU A 134 -16.77 6.33 -15.50
CA GLU A 134 -15.46 6.90 -15.83
C GLU A 134 -14.70 7.30 -14.56
N ILE A 135 -15.38 7.89 -13.58
CA ILE A 135 -14.83 8.20 -12.26
C ILE A 135 -14.39 6.89 -11.58
N HIS A 136 -15.26 5.87 -11.58
CA HIS A 136 -14.96 4.56 -11.04
C HIS A 136 -13.70 3.96 -11.66
N ARG A 137 -13.65 3.90 -13.00
CA ARG A 137 -12.49 3.39 -13.73
C ARG A 137 -11.20 4.16 -13.39
N THR A 138 -11.29 5.49 -13.32
CA THR A 138 -10.13 6.32 -12.99
C THR A 138 -9.63 6.07 -11.57
N ILE A 139 -10.50 5.82 -10.61
CA ILE A 139 -10.13 5.44 -9.24
C ILE A 139 -9.56 4.02 -9.23
N ASP A 140 -10.23 3.09 -9.88
CA ASP A 140 -9.84 1.67 -9.89
C ASP A 140 -8.47 1.47 -10.55
N GLU A 141 -8.28 1.98 -11.76
CA GLU A 141 -7.06 1.81 -12.55
C GLU A 141 -5.94 2.79 -12.16
N GLY A 142 -6.29 3.94 -11.58
CA GLY A 142 -5.37 5.03 -11.30
C GLY A 142 -4.85 5.72 -12.55
N VAL A 143 -3.97 6.71 -12.36
CA VAL A 143 -3.26 7.42 -13.43
C VAL A 143 -1.78 7.48 -13.06
N LEU A 144 -1.10 6.35 -13.16
CA LEU A 144 0.28 6.16 -12.67
C LEU A 144 1.26 7.18 -13.26
N ALA A 145 1.09 7.54 -14.54
CA ALA A 145 1.92 8.55 -15.21
C ALA A 145 1.78 9.96 -14.61
N LYS A 146 0.73 10.21 -13.82
CA LYS A 146 0.45 11.47 -13.11
C LYS A 146 0.55 11.33 -11.59
N GLY A 147 0.98 10.15 -11.10
CA GLY A 147 1.18 9.89 -9.69
C GLY A 147 -0.08 9.46 -8.92
N MET A 148 -1.21 9.22 -9.58
CA MET A 148 -2.40 8.65 -8.95
C MET A 148 -2.29 7.13 -8.93
N PRO A 149 -2.25 6.48 -7.73
CA PRO A 149 -2.16 5.03 -7.62
C PRO A 149 -3.39 4.31 -8.17
N ASN A 150 -3.20 3.05 -8.53
CA ASN A 150 -4.29 2.12 -8.84
C ASN A 150 -4.95 1.69 -7.53
N TRP A 151 -6.06 2.34 -7.18
CA TRP A 151 -6.74 2.09 -5.92
C TRP A 151 -7.50 0.77 -5.89
N GLY A 152 -7.90 0.23 -7.04
CA GLY A 152 -8.53 -1.09 -7.14
C GLY A 152 -7.64 -2.26 -6.69
N LYS A 153 -6.31 -2.03 -6.56
CA LYS A 153 -5.39 -3.00 -5.98
C LYS A 153 -5.17 -2.83 -4.48
N VAL A 154 -5.60 -1.71 -3.91
CA VAL A 154 -5.35 -1.32 -2.52
C VAL A 154 -6.62 -1.34 -1.69
N LEU A 155 -7.70 -0.84 -2.27
CA LEU A 155 -9.01 -0.74 -1.64
C LEU A 155 -9.90 -1.94 -2.02
N ARG A 156 -10.85 -2.26 -1.15
CA ARG A 156 -11.90 -3.23 -1.48
C ARG A 156 -12.85 -2.64 -2.52
N PRO A 157 -13.50 -3.46 -3.36
CA PRO A 157 -14.45 -2.98 -4.37
C PRO A 157 -15.53 -2.05 -3.82
N GLU A 158 -16.06 -2.34 -2.62
CA GLU A 158 -17.07 -1.53 -1.97
C GLU A 158 -16.54 -0.13 -1.63
N GLN A 159 -15.28 -0.03 -1.22
CA GLN A 159 -14.62 1.24 -0.93
C GLN A 159 -14.37 2.06 -2.19
N VAL A 160 -14.01 1.42 -3.31
CA VAL A 160 -13.87 2.10 -4.62
C VAL A 160 -15.24 2.63 -5.07
N ASN A 161 -16.30 1.82 -4.94
CA ASN A 161 -17.65 2.24 -5.27
C ASN A 161 -18.12 3.43 -4.40
N ALA A 162 -17.87 3.36 -3.09
CA ALA A 162 -18.23 4.42 -2.16
C ALA A 162 -17.44 5.72 -2.45
N ALA A 163 -16.13 5.61 -2.72
CA ALA A 163 -15.31 6.76 -3.13
C ALA A 163 -15.82 7.38 -4.43
N THR A 164 -16.22 6.56 -5.40
CA THR A 164 -16.83 7.01 -6.66
C THR A 164 -18.12 7.79 -6.40
N ALA A 165 -19.02 7.25 -5.58
CA ALA A 165 -20.27 7.90 -5.21
C ALA A 165 -20.02 9.26 -4.51
N TYR A 166 -19.04 9.33 -3.61
CA TYR A 166 -18.68 10.57 -2.95
C TYR A 166 -18.09 11.59 -3.92
N VAL A 167 -17.12 11.21 -4.76
CA VAL A 167 -16.51 12.12 -5.75
C VAL A 167 -17.58 12.67 -6.69
N HIS A 168 -18.50 11.84 -7.15
CA HIS A 168 -19.63 12.30 -7.96
C HIS A 168 -20.54 13.28 -7.18
N SER A 169 -20.76 13.06 -5.88
CA SER A 169 -21.64 13.90 -5.04
C SER A 169 -21.10 15.31 -4.76
N ILE A 170 -19.77 15.48 -4.83
CA ILE A 170 -19.13 16.80 -4.62
C ILE A 170 -18.97 17.62 -5.90
N SER A 171 -19.31 17.06 -7.06
CA SER A 171 -19.33 17.81 -8.32
C SER A 171 -20.28 18.99 -8.23
N GLY A 172 -19.84 20.16 -8.68
CA GLY A 172 -20.61 21.41 -8.62
C GLY A 172 -20.55 22.15 -7.28
N THR A 173 -19.89 21.63 -6.24
CA THR A 173 -19.85 22.28 -4.91
C THR A 173 -18.94 23.51 -4.83
N ASN A 174 -17.92 23.59 -5.67
CA ASN A 174 -17.00 24.75 -5.83
C ASN A 174 -16.52 25.36 -4.49
N PRO A 175 -15.68 24.67 -3.72
CA PRO A 175 -15.16 25.17 -2.45
C PRO A 175 -14.27 26.40 -2.62
N PRO A 176 -13.95 27.16 -1.56
CA PRO A 176 -13.11 28.34 -1.65
C PRO A 176 -11.70 28.04 -2.19
N ASN A 177 -11.20 28.87 -3.10
CA ASN A 177 -9.87 28.78 -3.71
C ASN A 177 -9.59 27.41 -4.32
N PRO A 178 -10.45 26.90 -5.21
CA PRO A 178 -10.21 25.65 -5.87
C PRO A 178 -9.07 25.78 -6.89
N ARG A 179 -8.47 24.66 -7.26
CA ARG A 179 -7.55 24.64 -8.39
C ARG A 179 -8.31 24.99 -9.68
N PRO A 180 -7.68 25.67 -10.65
CA PRO A 180 -8.32 25.98 -11.93
C PRO A 180 -8.85 24.72 -12.60
N PRO A 181 -9.98 24.78 -13.33
CA PRO A 181 -10.54 23.67 -14.06
C PRO A 181 -9.53 23.09 -15.09
N GLU A 182 -9.46 21.77 -15.17
CA GLU A 182 -8.60 21.05 -16.10
C GLU A 182 -9.39 19.97 -16.83
N GLY A 183 -9.14 19.83 -18.14
CA GLY A 183 -9.80 18.81 -18.97
C GLY A 183 -10.94 19.35 -19.82
N THR A 184 -11.90 18.47 -20.12
CA THR A 184 -13.05 18.78 -20.96
C THR A 184 -14.27 19.06 -20.09
N ARG A 185 -14.95 20.14 -20.38
CA ARG A 185 -16.20 20.48 -19.73
C ARG A 185 -17.29 19.48 -20.11
N ILE A 186 -17.91 18.86 -19.11
CA ILE A 186 -19.07 17.99 -19.30
C ILE A 186 -20.31 18.82 -18.96
N THR A 187 -21.13 19.05 -19.98
CA THR A 187 -22.45 19.66 -19.77
C THR A 187 -23.38 18.55 -19.28
N PRO A 188 -24.11 18.72 -18.17
CA PRO A 188 -25.05 17.75 -17.66
C PRO A 188 -26.18 17.42 -18.61
#